data_86f468a84c355469d17644c6622b7e5a
#
_entry.id   86f468a84c355469d17644c6622b7e5a
#
_cell.length_a   1.000
_cell.length_b   1.000
_cell.length_c   1.000
_cell.angle_alpha   90.00
_cell.angle_beta   90.00
_cell.angle_gamma   90.00
#
_symmetry.space_group_name_H-M   'P 1'
#
loop_
_entity.id
_entity.type
_entity.pdbx_description
1 polymer ?
#
loop_
_entity_poly.entity_id
_entity_poly.type
_entity_poly.pdbx_seq_one_letter_code
_entity_poly.pdbx_strand_id
1 'polypeptide(L)'
;MFRKTAIAILVLLMAVFAFAQESKKKGPAERSVTGIVTDAAGAPVPGAVVQLENMKTMQIRSFIAKDKGDYYFHGLGMDVDYQLKAESNGHTSATRTVSSFDSHAELTINLQLK
;
A
#
# COMPACT_ATOMS: atom_id res chain seq x y z
N MET A 1 0.48 -36.92 43.47
CA MET A 1 1.04 -37.55 42.28
C MET A 1 0.35 -37.18 41.04
N PHE A 2 -0.96 -37.31 40.99
CA PHE A 2 -1.70 -37.05 39.78
C PHE A 2 -1.70 -35.59 39.38
N ARG A 3 -1.47 -34.72 40.31
CA ARG A 3 -1.47 -33.29 40.05
C ARG A 3 -0.34 -32.85 39.11
N LYS A 4 0.79 -33.56 39.17
CA LYS A 4 1.94 -33.20 38.39
C LYS A 4 1.70 -33.43 36.90
N THR A 5 1.00 -34.49 36.56
CA THR A 5 0.68 -34.79 35.20
C THR A 5 -0.26 -33.73 34.57
N ALA A 6 -1.21 -33.26 35.35
CA ALA A 6 -2.14 -32.26 34.88
C ALA A 6 -1.43 -30.96 34.53
N ILE A 7 -0.46 -30.58 35.33
CA ILE A 7 0.30 -29.37 35.11
C ILE A 7 1.10 -29.46 33.79
N ALA A 8 1.70 -30.60 33.54
CA ALA A 8 2.47 -30.79 32.34
C ALA A 8 1.63 -30.65 31.07
N ILE A 9 0.42 -31.19 31.11
CA ILE A 9 -0.49 -31.09 29.99
C ILE A 9 -0.87 -29.64 29.71
N LEU A 10 -1.09 -28.87 30.77
CA LEU A 10 -1.46 -27.47 30.62
C LEU A 10 -0.36 -26.66 29.94
N VAL A 11 0.88 -26.89 30.31
CA VAL A 11 2.00 -26.18 29.69
C VAL A 11 2.09 -26.49 28.19
N LEU A 12 1.84 -27.71 27.83
CA LEU A 12 1.89 -28.11 26.44
C LEU A 12 0.84 -27.39 25.60
N LEU A 13 -0.35 -27.24 26.16
CA LEU A 13 -1.43 -26.54 25.47
C LEU A 13 -1.09 -25.08 25.17
N MET A 14 -0.44 -24.43 26.13
CA MET A 14 -0.07 -23.04 25.93
C MET A 14 0.96 -22.87 24.80
N ALA A 15 1.89 -23.78 24.71
CA ALA A 15 2.89 -23.73 23.65
C ALA A 15 2.26 -23.86 22.28
N VAL A 16 1.30 -24.74 22.13
CA VAL A 16 0.61 -24.92 20.85
C VAL A 16 -0.18 -23.68 20.48
N PHE A 17 -0.81 -23.06 21.45
CA PHE A 17 -1.58 -21.86 21.18
C PHE A 17 -0.72 -20.70 20.68
N ALA A 18 0.43 -20.49 21.29
CA ALA A 18 1.35 -19.43 20.85
C ALA A 18 1.82 -19.66 19.43
N PHE A 19 2.07 -20.89 19.06
CA PHE A 19 2.51 -21.22 17.73
C PHE A 19 1.43 -20.93 16.68
N ALA A 20 0.18 -21.22 17.00
CA ALA A 20 -0.93 -21.00 16.09
C ALA A 20 -1.13 -19.51 15.80
N GLN A 21 -0.88 -18.66 16.76
CA GLN A 21 -1.01 -17.21 16.54
C GLN A 21 0.00 -16.68 15.56
N GLU A 22 1.18 -17.20 15.59
CA GLU A 22 2.24 -16.72 14.72
C GLU A 22 1.93 -16.95 13.25
N SER A 23 1.30 -18.05 12.92
CA SER A 23 1.00 -18.38 11.54
C SER A 23 -0.01 -17.44 10.89
N LYS A 24 -0.77 -16.69 11.68
CA LYS A 24 -1.77 -15.78 11.14
C LYS A 24 -1.20 -14.50 10.55
N LYS A 25 0.07 -14.23 10.78
CA LYS A 25 0.68 -13.00 10.29
C LYS A 25 0.96 -13.02 8.80
N LYS A 26 0.90 -14.18 8.21
CA LYS A 26 1.20 -14.29 6.78
C LYS A 26 -0.09 -14.09 5.99
N GLY A 27 -0.46 -12.86 5.79
CA GLY A 27 -1.52 -12.55 4.84
C GLY A 27 -0.96 -12.49 3.43
N PRO A 28 -1.81 -12.23 2.45
CA PRO A 28 -1.36 -12.00 1.08
C PRO A 28 -0.42 -10.80 1.05
N ALA A 29 0.55 -10.86 0.15
CA ALA A 29 1.49 -9.78 -0.01
C ALA A 29 0.76 -8.52 -0.48
N GLU A 30 1.13 -7.38 0.10
CA GLU A 30 0.53 -6.10 -0.25
C GLU A 30 1.59 -5.15 -0.72
N ARG A 31 1.15 -4.18 -1.51
CA ARG A 31 2.02 -3.18 -2.11
C ARG A 31 1.59 -1.80 -1.68
N SER A 32 2.56 -0.89 -1.58
CA SER A 32 2.29 0.52 -1.32
C SER A 32 3.01 1.38 -2.35
N VAL A 33 2.45 2.56 -2.62
CA VAL A 33 3.02 3.55 -3.52
C VAL A 33 3.02 4.89 -2.82
N THR A 34 4.16 5.56 -2.82
CA THR A 34 4.30 6.91 -2.30
C THR A 34 4.90 7.80 -3.38
N GLY A 35 4.80 9.09 -3.21
CA GLY A 35 5.43 10.02 -4.12
C GLY A 35 5.07 11.45 -3.82
N ILE A 36 5.51 12.34 -4.69
CA ILE A 36 5.27 13.77 -4.56
C ILE A 36 4.69 14.26 -5.88
N VAL A 37 3.69 15.13 -5.79
CA VAL A 37 3.14 15.84 -6.94
C VAL A 37 3.85 17.18 -7.05
N THR A 38 4.41 17.46 -8.22
CA THR A 38 5.07 18.72 -8.49
C THR A 38 4.44 19.39 -9.72
N ASP A 39 4.66 20.71 -9.84
CA ASP A 39 4.26 21.44 -11.05
C ASP A 39 5.37 21.35 -12.12
N ALA A 40 5.18 22.05 -13.24
CA ALA A 40 6.15 22.02 -14.33
C ALA A 40 7.52 22.57 -13.92
N ALA A 41 7.56 23.44 -12.92
CA ALA A 41 8.81 24.00 -12.42
C ALA A 41 9.46 23.14 -11.33
N GLY A 42 8.83 22.04 -10.93
CA GLY A 42 9.36 21.16 -9.91
C GLY A 42 8.95 21.50 -8.49
N ALA A 43 8.08 22.48 -8.30
CA ALA A 43 7.60 22.85 -6.97
C ALA A 43 6.49 21.91 -6.51
N PRO A 44 6.46 21.53 -5.22
CA PRO A 44 5.38 20.69 -4.70
C PRO A 44 4.02 21.35 -4.86
N VAL A 45 2.99 20.55 -5.11
CA VAL A 45 1.61 21.04 -5.29
C VAL A 45 0.73 20.42 -4.21
N PRO A 46 0.60 21.08 -3.05
CA PRO A 46 -0.34 20.60 -2.04
C PRO A 46 -1.77 20.71 -2.55
N GLY A 47 -2.61 19.78 -2.13
CA GLY A 47 -4.01 19.78 -2.54
C GLY A 47 -4.28 19.15 -3.89
N ALA A 48 -3.25 18.70 -4.62
CA ALA A 48 -3.47 18.01 -5.88
C ALA A 48 -4.23 16.70 -5.62
N VAL A 49 -5.11 16.34 -6.56
CA VAL A 49 -5.86 15.10 -6.47
C VAL A 49 -5.07 14.02 -7.20
N VAL A 50 -4.67 12.98 -6.48
CA VAL A 50 -3.97 11.84 -7.05
C VAL A 50 -4.98 10.70 -7.17
N GLN A 51 -5.13 10.17 -8.38
CA GLN A 51 -6.06 9.08 -8.65
C GLN A 51 -5.29 7.80 -8.95
N LEU A 52 -5.75 6.72 -8.33
CA LEU A 52 -5.22 5.38 -8.55
C LEU A 52 -6.32 4.50 -9.09
N GLU A 53 -6.14 3.96 -10.29
CA GLU A 53 -7.13 3.09 -10.91
C GLU A 53 -6.65 1.66 -10.91
N ASN A 54 -7.48 0.75 -10.38
CA ASN A 54 -7.24 -0.69 -10.42
C ASN A 54 -7.65 -1.17 -11.81
N MET A 55 -6.69 -1.63 -12.61
CA MET A 55 -6.97 -1.99 -14.00
C MET A 55 -7.73 -3.30 -14.15
N LYS A 56 -7.85 -4.07 -13.07
CA LYS A 56 -8.62 -5.31 -13.10
C LYS A 56 -10.10 -5.06 -12.81
N THR A 57 -10.39 -4.20 -11.85
CA THR A 57 -11.77 -3.92 -11.41
C THR A 57 -12.28 -2.59 -11.90
N MET A 58 -11.40 -1.72 -12.42
CA MET A 58 -11.68 -0.35 -12.85
C MET A 58 -12.10 0.58 -11.71
N GLN A 59 -11.86 0.17 -10.48
CA GLN A 59 -12.11 0.98 -9.31
C GLN A 59 -11.07 2.09 -9.19
N ILE A 60 -11.53 3.30 -8.84
CA ILE A 60 -10.66 4.45 -8.68
C ILE A 60 -10.65 4.87 -7.22
N ARG A 61 -9.44 5.08 -6.69
CA ARG A 61 -9.24 5.67 -5.36
C ARG A 61 -8.53 7.00 -5.55
N SER A 62 -8.82 7.95 -4.67
CA SER A 62 -8.23 9.28 -4.74
C SER A 62 -7.55 9.62 -3.43
N PHE A 63 -6.49 10.43 -3.51
CA PHE A 63 -5.78 10.93 -2.36
C PHE A 63 -5.48 12.41 -2.61
N ILE A 64 -5.76 13.26 -1.62
CA ILE A 64 -5.45 14.68 -1.71
C ILE A 64 -4.02 14.88 -1.19
N ALA A 65 -3.15 15.38 -2.05
CA ALA A 65 -1.74 15.58 -1.69
C ALA A 65 -1.63 16.52 -0.49
N LYS A 66 -0.70 16.20 0.39
CA LYS A 66 -0.51 16.92 1.64
C LYS A 66 0.37 18.15 1.42
N ASP A 67 0.83 18.75 2.53
CA ASP A 67 1.50 20.05 2.52
C ASP A 67 2.75 20.11 1.65
N LYS A 68 3.44 18.98 1.49
CA LYS A 68 4.64 18.90 0.67
C LYS A 68 4.35 18.26 -0.69
N GLY A 69 3.09 18.20 -1.09
CA GLY A 69 2.68 17.53 -2.31
C GLY A 69 2.73 16.01 -2.21
N ASP A 70 2.95 15.46 -1.04
CA ASP A 70 3.13 14.03 -0.86
C ASP A 70 1.80 13.27 -0.85
N TYR A 71 1.82 12.08 -1.41
CA TYR A 71 0.67 11.20 -1.45
C TYR A 71 1.08 9.78 -1.10
N TYR A 72 0.08 8.95 -0.77
CA TYR A 72 0.33 7.59 -0.32
C TYR A 72 -0.88 6.70 -0.58
N PHE A 73 -0.63 5.52 -1.16
CA PHE A 73 -1.61 4.45 -1.29
C PHE A 73 -1.02 3.16 -0.73
N HIS A 74 -1.85 2.40 -0.04
CA HIS A 74 -1.43 1.11 0.51
C HIS A 74 -2.52 0.07 0.30
N GLY A 75 -2.23 -1.17 0.63
CA GLY A 75 -3.20 -2.24 0.48
C GLY A 75 -3.44 -2.62 -0.96
N LEU A 76 -2.43 -2.44 -1.83
CA LEU A 76 -2.55 -2.76 -3.24
C LEU A 76 -2.11 -4.20 -3.49
N GLY A 77 -2.73 -4.85 -4.49
CA GLY A 77 -2.36 -6.21 -4.84
C GLY A 77 -1.06 -6.27 -5.61
N MET A 78 -0.27 -7.31 -5.34
CA MET A 78 0.99 -7.52 -6.06
C MET A 78 0.75 -8.04 -7.49
N ASP A 79 -0.39 -8.63 -7.74
CA ASP A 79 -0.72 -9.25 -9.02
C ASP A 79 -1.70 -8.41 -9.84
N VAL A 80 -1.86 -7.14 -9.51
CA VAL A 80 -2.79 -6.23 -10.18
C VAL A 80 -2.01 -5.04 -10.72
N ASP A 81 -2.32 -4.64 -11.94
CA ASP A 81 -1.79 -3.41 -12.51
C ASP A 81 -2.65 -2.22 -12.07
N TYR A 82 -1.99 -1.11 -11.76
CA TYR A 82 -2.66 0.14 -11.40
C TYR A 82 -2.12 1.27 -12.24
N GLN A 83 -2.94 2.29 -12.43
CA GLN A 83 -2.52 3.53 -13.09
C GLN A 83 -2.68 4.71 -12.16
N LEU A 84 -1.68 5.58 -12.15
CA LEU A 84 -1.63 6.76 -11.31
C LEU A 84 -1.65 8.02 -12.16
N LYS A 85 -2.37 9.01 -11.71
CA LYS A 85 -2.47 10.31 -12.37
C LYS A 85 -2.77 11.37 -11.33
N ALA A 86 -2.22 12.56 -11.50
CA ALA A 86 -2.48 13.70 -10.62
C ALA A 86 -3.12 14.83 -11.41
N GLU A 87 -3.90 15.64 -10.71
CA GLU A 87 -4.58 16.79 -11.29
C GLU A 87 -4.67 17.92 -10.28
N SER A 88 -4.48 19.16 -10.74
CA SER A 88 -4.69 20.36 -9.92
C SER A 88 -4.92 21.55 -10.84
N ASN A 89 -6.01 22.28 -10.61
CA ASN A 89 -6.33 23.52 -11.33
C ASN A 89 -6.29 23.37 -12.86
N GLY A 90 -6.81 22.25 -13.37
CA GLY A 90 -6.85 22.00 -14.79
C GLY A 90 -5.58 21.44 -15.39
N HIS A 91 -4.53 21.30 -14.60
CA HIS A 91 -3.28 20.68 -15.04
C HIS A 91 -3.26 19.21 -14.64
N THR A 92 -2.76 18.37 -15.52
CA THR A 92 -2.70 16.92 -15.26
C THR A 92 -1.28 16.42 -15.45
N SER A 93 -0.96 15.34 -14.75
CA SER A 93 0.30 14.64 -14.94
C SER A 93 0.19 13.59 -16.03
N ALA A 94 1.32 13.09 -16.49
CA ALA A 94 1.32 11.87 -17.29
C ALA A 94 0.82 10.72 -16.43
N THR A 95 0.21 9.73 -17.08
CA THR A 95 -0.23 8.52 -16.39
C THR A 95 0.98 7.63 -16.16
N ARG A 96 1.11 7.14 -14.92
CA ARG A 96 2.19 6.22 -14.53
C ARG A 96 1.59 4.87 -14.17
N THR A 97 2.28 3.82 -14.52
CA THR A 97 1.78 2.46 -14.30
C THR A 97 2.54 1.80 -13.16
N VAL A 98 1.78 1.14 -12.27
CA VAL A 98 2.30 0.23 -11.27
C VAL A 98 2.08 -1.17 -11.82
N SER A 99 3.14 -1.80 -12.30
CA SER A 99 3.03 -3.06 -13.01
C SER A 99 3.02 -4.26 -12.06
N SER A 100 2.18 -5.25 -12.36
CA SER A 100 2.17 -6.51 -11.61
C SER A 100 3.45 -7.31 -11.83
N PHE A 101 4.21 -6.99 -12.88
CA PHE A 101 5.50 -7.64 -13.11
C PHE A 101 6.62 -7.07 -12.24
N ASP A 102 6.40 -5.91 -11.63
CA ASP A 102 7.36 -5.33 -10.71
C ASP A 102 7.17 -5.99 -9.34
N SER A 103 8.21 -6.61 -8.83
CA SER A 103 8.14 -7.38 -7.59
C SER A 103 8.35 -6.53 -6.33
N HIS A 104 8.57 -5.23 -6.47
CA HIS A 104 8.77 -4.36 -5.31
C HIS A 104 7.47 -4.15 -4.56
N ALA A 105 7.52 -4.35 -3.23
CA ALA A 105 6.36 -4.11 -2.38
C ALA A 105 6.16 -2.63 -2.10
N GLU A 106 7.23 -1.85 -2.11
CA GLU A 106 7.17 -0.41 -1.87
C GLU A 106 7.73 0.31 -3.06
N LEU A 107 6.92 1.20 -3.64
CA LEU A 107 7.30 1.96 -4.83
C LEU A 107 7.24 3.45 -4.53
N THR A 108 8.16 4.20 -5.14
CA THR A 108 8.11 5.66 -5.12
C THR A 108 7.89 6.14 -6.54
N ILE A 109 6.78 6.82 -6.78
CA ILE A 109 6.43 7.35 -8.08
C ILE A 109 6.06 8.81 -7.92
N ASN A 110 6.87 9.70 -8.50
CA ASN A 110 6.59 11.12 -8.48
C ASN A 110 5.79 11.50 -9.71
N LEU A 111 4.85 12.44 -9.54
CA LEU A 111 3.95 12.87 -10.59
C LEU A 111 4.17 14.36 -10.84
N GLN A 112 4.44 14.74 -12.08
CA GLN A 112 4.66 16.13 -12.45
C GLN A 112 3.51 16.62 -13.31
N LEU A 113 2.89 17.73 -12.91
CA LEU A 113 1.83 18.36 -13.67
C LEU A 113 2.42 19.08 -14.87
N LYS A 114 1.68 19.06 -15.96
CA LYS A 114 2.11 19.72 -17.20
C LYS A 114 1.51 21.08 -17.35
#